data_6554f5d86174aaa0ed90ad27834d5f40
#
_entry.id   6554f5d86174aaa0ed90ad27834d5f40
#
_cell.length_a   1.000
_cell.length_b   1.000
_cell.length_c   1.000
_cell.angle_alpha   90.00
_cell.angle_beta   90.00
_cell.angle_gamma   90.00
#
_symmetry.space_group_name_H-M   'P 1'
#
loop_
_entity.id
_entity.type
_entity.pdbx_description
1 polymer ?
#
loop_
_entity_poly.entity_id
_entity_poly.type
_entity_poly.pdbx_seq_one_letter_code
_entity_poly.pdbx_strand_id
1 'polypeptide(L)'
;GENNSMEISEDVLEKLRRQYGLDQPIWKRYLIWLGLAEKEIEYKEVEWGIPFRYTIENLGQGQYAPVSLQKWIIVNLEDNNQYKIYESKQGTDFKWDDNYAVLPNEDEFWDLVDSESSNYDENYLLESNWDVAKIMENDMVGISLKKRQGIFTGYLGHSEKHNESVGTLIWNRLHISAFFGLTSFILVYLVCIPLGIIKALKHGSKFDT
;
A
#
# COMPACT_ATOMS: atom_id res chain seq x y z
N GLY A 1 -34.42 -18.05 -22.75
CA GLY A 1 -33.27 -17.82 -21.88
C GLY A 1 -32.61 -16.53 -22.30
N GLU A 2 -32.98 -15.42 -21.69
CA GLU A 2 -32.30 -14.11 -21.89
C GLU A 2 -30.91 -14.21 -21.30
N ASN A 3 -29.90 -14.13 -22.16
CA ASN A 3 -28.53 -13.85 -21.77
C ASN A 3 -28.44 -12.41 -21.25
N ASN A 4 -28.72 -12.22 -19.98
CA ASN A 4 -28.29 -11.04 -19.25
C ASN A 4 -26.77 -11.17 -19.02
N SER A 5 -25.99 -11.00 -20.08
CA SER A 5 -24.61 -10.57 -19.93
C SER A 5 -24.68 -9.16 -19.37
N MET A 6 -24.36 -8.99 -18.10
CA MET A 6 -24.09 -7.67 -17.53
C MET A 6 -22.98 -7.06 -18.38
N GLU A 7 -23.33 -6.18 -19.31
CA GLU A 7 -22.35 -5.32 -19.96
C GLU A 7 -21.73 -4.47 -18.86
N ILE A 8 -20.52 -4.84 -18.47
CA ILE A 8 -19.73 -4.02 -17.58
C ILE A 8 -19.51 -2.70 -18.32
N SER A 9 -19.96 -1.59 -17.73
CA SER A 9 -19.77 -0.27 -18.28
C SER A 9 -18.28 -0.07 -18.63
N GLU A 10 -18.00 0.54 -19.77
CA GLU A 10 -16.62 0.83 -20.20
C GLU A 10 -15.82 1.58 -19.13
N ASP A 11 -16.47 2.48 -18.39
CA ASP A 11 -15.88 3.22 -17.28
C ASP A 11 -15.41 2.31 -16.15
N VAL A 12 -16.20 1.27 -15.81
CA VAL A 12 -15.82 0.28 -14.79
C VAL A 12 -14.65 -0.56 -15.27
N LEU A 13 -14.65 -0.90 -16.56
CA LEU A 13 -13.60 -1.69 -17.18
C LEU A 13 -12.29 -0.90 -17.25
N GLU A 14 -12.35 0.40 -17.52
CA GLU A 14 -11.19 1.29 -17.50
C GLU A 14 -10.64 1.46 -16.09
N LYS A 15 -11.49 1.67 -15.08
CA LYS A 15 -11.09 1.71 -13.68
C LYS A 15 -10.39 0.42 -13.23
N LEU A 16 -10.94 -0.74 -13.61
CA LEU A 16 -10.32 -2.04 -13.32
C LEU A 16 -8.97 -2.20 -14.02
N ARG A 17 -8.87 -1.83 -15.30
CA ARG A 17 -7.60 -1.87 -16.04
C ARG A 17 -6.53 -1.02 -15.36
N ARG A 18 -6.89 0.17 -14.92
CA ARG A 18 -6.01 1.09 -14.21
C ARG A 18 -5.60 0.54 -12.84
N GLN A 19 -6.56 0.06 -12.06
CA GLN A 19 -6.33 -0.51 -10.72
C GLN A 19 -5.38 -1.72 -10.76
N TYR A 20 -5.52 -2.58 -11.77
CA TYR A 20 -4.65 -3.75 -11.95
C TYR A 20 -3.41 -3.44 -12.80
N GLY A 21 -3.25 -2.21 -13.26
CA GLY A 21 -2.11 -1.78 -14.08
C GLY A 21 -2.06 -2.51 -15.44
N LEU A 22 -3.21 -2.95 -15.97
CA LEU A 22 -3.29 -3.69 -17.23
C LEU A 22 -3.01 -2.79 -18.45
N ASP A 23 -3.07 -1.49 -18.28
CA ASP A 23 -2.70 -0.44 -19.23
C ASP A 23 -1.18 -0.33 -19.41
N GLN A 24 -0.40 -0.87 -18.47
CA GLN A 24 1.06 -0.75 -18.49
C GLN A 24 1.70 -1.91 -19.27
N PRO A 25 2.84 -1.67 -19.94
CA PRO A 25 3.57 -2.72 -20.64
C PRO A 25 4.06 -3.80 -19.67
N ILE A 26 4.15 -5.04 -20.16
CA ILE A 26 4.44 -6.24 -19.35
C ILE A 26 5.71 -6.08 -18.50
N TRP A 27 6.79 -5.51 -19.07
CA TRP A 27 8.04 -5.30 -18.35
C TRP A 27 7.89 -4.35 -17.16
N LYS A 28 7.07 -3.28 -17.31
CA LYS A 28 6.81 -2.33 -16.23
C LYS A 28 5.96 -2.97 -15.12
N ARG A 29 4.97 -3.77 -15.49
CA ARG A 29 4.17 -4.57 -14.53
C ARG A 29 5.04 -5.53 -13.73
N TYR A 30 6.05 -6.14 -14.38
CA TYR A 30 7.02 -6.98 -13.69
C TYR A 30 7.87 -6.20 -12.69
N LEU A 31 8.35 -5.01 -13.06
CA LEU A 31 9.10 -4.14 -12.14
C LEU A 31 8.23 -3.66 -10.96
N ILE A 32 6.97 -3.34 -11.20
CA ILE A 32 6.00 -3.01 -10.15
C ILE A 32 5.84 -4.19 -9.19
N TRP A 33 5.65 -5.41 -9.73
CA TRP A 33 5.51 -6.62 -8.92
C TRP A 33 6.75 -6.93 -8.08
N LEU A 34 7.94 -6.66 -8.59
CA LEU A 34 9.18 -6.73 -7.81
C LEU A 34 9.29 -5.63 -6.75
N GLY A 35 8.57 -4.52 -6.87
CA GLY A 35 8.69 -3.35 -6.00
C GLY A 35 9.80 -2.38 -6.41
N LEU A 36 10.28 -2.49 -7.65
CA LEU A 36 11.30 -1.60 -8.21
C LEU A 36 10.69 -0.38 -8.89
N ALA A 37 9.44 -0.48 -9.33
CA ALA A 37 8.67 0.62 -9.89
C ALA A 37 7.44 0.93 -9.03
N GLU A 38 6.94 2.16 -9.16
CA GLU A 38 5.76 2.62 -8.44
C GLU A 38 4.49 2.12 -9.09
N LYS A 39 3.53 1.70 -8.25
CA LYS A 39 2.17 1.34 -8.63
C LYS A 39 1.23 2.48 -8.27
N GLU A 40 0.33 2.82 -9.17
CA GLU A 40 -0.82 3.66 -8.86
C GLU A 40 -1.76 2.87 -7.93
N ILE A 41 -1.94 3.37 -6.72
CA ILE A 41 -2.77 2.72 -5.71
C ILE A 41 -4.17 3.27 -5.79
N GLU A 42 -4.28 4.58 -5.96
CA GLU A 42 -5.53 5.29 -5.97
C GLU A 42 -5.51 6.41 -7.01
N TYR A 43 -6.64 6.63 -7.65
CA TYR A 43 -6.87 7.72 -8.60
C TYR A 43 -8.19 8.41 -8.26
N LYS A 44 -8.17 9.73 -8.21
CA LYS A 44 -9.34 10.56 -7.99
C LYS A 44 -9.38 11.73 -8.95
N GLU A 45 -10.57 12.11 -9.31
CA GLU A 45 -10.86 13.34 -10.04
C GLU A 45 -11.42 14.35 -9.06
N VAL A 46 -10.76 15.48 -8.94
CA VAL A 46 -11.06 16.51 -7.95
C VAL A 46 -11.06 17.88 -8.63
N GLU A 47 -11.84 18.80 -8.10
CA GLU A 47 -11.85 20.18 -8.52
C GLU A 47 -10.72 20.93 -7.79
N TRP A 48 -9.92 21.72 -8.52
CA TRP A 48 -8.86 22.50 -7.90
C TRP A 48 -9.44 23.64 -7.03
N GLY A 49 -8.78 23.98 -5.96
CA GLY A 49 -9.25 25.00 -5.02
C GLY A 49 -10.34 24.54 -4.05
N ILE A 50 -10.91 23.35 -4.23
CA ILE A 50 -11.93 22.80 -3.34
C ILE A 50 -11.31 21.69 -2.46
N PRO A 51 -11.33 21.84 -1.12
CA PRO A 51 -10.83 20.82 -0.23
C PRO A 51 -11.78 19.62 -0.21
N PHE A 52 -11.24 18.41 -0.23
CA PHE A 52 -12.01 17.19 -0.07
C PHE A 52 -11.45 16.29 1.03
N ARG A 53 -12.32 15.53 1.65
CA ARG A 53 -11.93 14.57 2.68
C ARG A 53 -11.45 13.28 2.06
N TYR A 54 -10.26 12.89 2.46
CA TYR A 54 -9.67 11.62 2.08
C TYR A 54 -9.57 10.69 3.30
N THR A 55 -10.15 9.51 3.16
CA THR A 55 -10.06 8.47 4.20
C THR A 55 -8.94 7.52 3.86
N ILE A 56 -7.92 7.48 4.70
CA ILE A 56 -6.85 6.49 4.60
C ILE A 56 -7.33 5.25 5.34
N GLU A 57 -7.60 4.19 4.61
CA GLU A 57 -7.78 2.88 5.22
C GLU A 57 -6.42 2.41 5.73
N ASN A 58 -6.21 2.53 7.03
CA ASN A 58 -5.05 1.96 7.66
C ASN A 58 -5.26 0.43 7.71
N LEU A 59 -4.68 -0.27 6.74
CA LEU A 59 -4.54 -1.73 6.78
C LEU A 59 -3.56 -2.07 7.91
N GLY A 60 -4.03 -1.88 9.16
CA GLY A 60 -3.24 -1.99 10.35
C GLY A 60 -2.64 -3.39 10.50
N GLN A 61 -1.35 -3.41 10.67
CA GLN A 61 -0.66 -4.53 11.29
C GLN A 61 -1.01 -4.49 12.78
N GLY A 62 -2.12 -5.12 13.19
CA GLY A 62 -2.41 -5.22 14.61
C GLY A 62 -3.87 -5.56 14.92
N GLN A 63 -4.08 -6.13 16.08
CA GLN A 63 -5.32 -6.72 16.61
C GLN A 63 -6.46 -5.73 16.89
N TYR A 64 -6.41 -4.51 16.37
CA TYR A 64 -7.43 -3.49 16.57
C TYR A 64 -8.10 -3.13 15.25
N ALA A 65 -9.39 -2.86 15.31
CA ALA A 65 -10.17 -2.39 14.18
C ALA A 65 -9.46 -1.24 13.46
N PRO A 66 -9.48 -1.21 12.11
CA PRO A 66 -8.81 -0.18 11.36
C PRO A 66 -9.38 1.19 11.77
N VAL A 67 -8.54 2.02 12.35
CA VAL A 67 -8.88 3.43 12.56
C VAL A 67 -8.80 4.06 11.17
N SER A 68 -9.93 4.44 10.63
CA SER A 68 -9.96 5.23 9.41
C SER A 68 -9.41 6.62 9.73
N LEU A 69 -8.20 6.89 9.23
CA LEU A 69 -7.61 8.22 9.34
C LEU A 69 -8.15 9.07 8.19
N GLN A 70 -8.75 10.18 8.52
CA GLN A 70 -9.20 11.16 7.54
C GLN A 70 -8.18 12.30 7.44
N LYS A 71 -8.03 12.84 6.23
CA LYS A 71 -7.25 14.04 5.96
C LYS A 71 -8.01 14.92 4.99
N TRP A 72 -7.76 16.22 5.08
CA TRP A 72 -8.13 17.14 4.02
C TRP A 72 -7.05 17.15 2.96
N ILE A 73 -7.46 17.16 1.69
CA ILE A 73 -6.58 17.33 0.55
C ILE A 73 -7.12 18.46 -0.30
N ILE A 74 -6.24 19.35 -0.74
CA ILE A 74 -6.57 20.44 -1.64
C ILE A 74 -5.54 20.49 -2.77
N VAL A 75 -6.01 20.77 -3.98
CA VAL A 75 -5.18 20.99 -5.15
C VAL A 75 -5.17 22.50 -5.44
N ASN A 76 -4.02 23.12 -5.35
CA ASN A 76 -3.86 24.54 -5.63
C ASN A 76 -3.10 24.75 -6.93
N LEU A 77 -3.47 25.80 -7.67
CA LEU A 77 -2.75 26.27 -8.85
C LEU A 77 -1.77 27.36 -8.40
N GLU A 78 -0.47 27.12 -8.57
CA GLU A 78 0.57 28.12 -8.27
C GLU A 78 0.79 29.11 -9.44
N ASP A 79 1.48 30.19 -9.17
CA ASP A 79 1.77 31.29 -10.11
C ASP A 79 2.47 30.81 -11.38
N ASN A 80 3.16 29.68 -11.35
CA ASN A 80 3.82 29.04 -12.50
C ASN A 80 2.90 28.16 -13.35
N ASN A 81 1.59 28.23 -13.17
CA ASN A 81 0.61 27.39 -13.82
C ASN A 81 0.82 25.88 -13.55
N GLN A 82 1.38 25.55 -12.39
CA GLN A 82 1.59 24.19 -11.93
C GLN A 82 0.62 23.89 -10.80
N TYR A 83 -0.02 22.73 -10.87
CA TYR A 83 -0.88 22.26 -9.79
C TYR A 83 -0.02 21.60 -8.71
N LYS A 84 -0.20 22.03 -7.48
CA LYS A 84 0.37 21.38 -6.30
C LYS A 84 -0.72 20.86 -5.41
N ILE A 85 -0.43 19.75 -4.76
CA ILE A 85 -1.36 19.04 -3.90
C ILE A 85 -0.84 19.13 -2.47
N TYR A 86 -1.71 19.60 -1.61
CA TYR A 86 -1.44 19.73 -0.18
C TYR A 86 -2.37 18.82 0.61
N GLU A 87 -1.86 18.29 1.71
CA GLU A 87 -2.64 17.52 2.66
C GLU A 87 -2.57 18.12 4.05
N SER A 88 -3.65 18.01 4.81
CA SER A 88 -3.65 18.45 6.21
C SER A 88 -2.69 17.61 7.05
N LYS A 89 -2.02 18.27 7.98
CA LYS A 89 -1.14 17.62 8.95
C LYS A 89 -1.91 16.55 9.72
N GLN A 90 -1.31 15.40 9.88
CA GLN A 90 -1.90 14.33 10.65
C GLN A 90 -1.75 14.63 12.15
N GLY A 91 -2.82 14.93 12.83
CA GLY A 91 -3.19 14.50 14.12
C GLY A 91 -2.56 14.97 15.37
N THR A 92 -2.23 16.23 15.64
CA THR A 92 -2.19 16.70 17.05
C THR A 92 -3.46 17.45 17.47
N ASP A 93 -4.27 17.86 16.51
CA ASP A 93 -5.44 18.73 16.73
C ASP A 93 -6.78 18.02 16.55
N PHE A 94 -6.77 16.69 16.51
CA PHE A 94 -8.01 15.94 16.56
C PHE A 94 -8.64 16.10 17.95
N LYS A 95 -9.77 16.76 18.00
CA LYS A 95 -10.67 16.65 19.15
C LYS A 95 -11.19 15.23 19.17
N TRP A 96 -10.76 14.45 20.15
CA TRP A 96 -11.31 13.13 20.39
C TRP A 96 -12.69 13.29 21.02
N ASP A 97 -13.72 12.93 20.28
CA ASP A 97 -15.05 12.76 20.82
C ASP A 97 -15.30 11.25 20.98
N ASP A 98 -15.43 10.81 22.22
CA ASP A 98 -15.77 9.47 22.66
C ASP A 98 -15.14 8.27 21.89
N ASN A 99 -13.87 8.38 21.44
CA ASN A 99 -13.08 7.42 20.67
C ASN A 99 -12.95 7.66 19.16
N TYR A 100 -13.44 8.78 18.62
CA TYR A 100 -13.25 9.13 17.22
C TYR A 100 -12.42 10.40 17.07
N ALA A 101 -11.43 10.38 16.15
CA ALA A 101 -10.75 11.59 15.73
C ALA A 101 -11.68 12.38 14.80
N VAL A 102 -12.12 13.55 15.24
CA VAL A 102 -12.98 14.43 14.44
C VAL A 102 -12.07 15.39 13.67
N LEU A 103 -12.14 15.37 12.34
CA LEU A 103 -11.54 16.39 11.50
C LEU A 103 -12.28 17.72 11.68
N PRO A 104 -11.56 18.86 11.59
CA PRO A 104 -12.18 20.16 11.42
C PRO A 104 -13.24 20.10 10.30
N ASN A 105 -14.34 20.85 10.46
CA ASN A 105 -15.27 21.04 9.37
C ASN A 105 -14.62 21.91 8.26
N GLU A 106 -15.32 22.13 7.15
CA GLU A 106 -14.77 22.89 6.03
C GLU A 106 -14.51 24.36 6.38
N ASP A 107 -15.35 24.97 7.22
CA ASP A 107 -15.18 26.35 7.66
C ASP A 107 -13.95 26.47 8.58
N GLU A 108 -13.79 25.54 9.54
CA GLU A 108 -12.62 25.44 10.40
C GLU A 108 -11.33 25.14 9.60
N PHE A 109 -11.44 24.36 8.52
CA PHE A 109 -10.32 24.11 7.61
C PHE A 109 -9.86 25.42 6.96
N TRP A 110 -10.80 26.23 6.43
CA TRP A 110 -10.47 27.52 5.82
C TRP A 110 -9.90 28.51 6.84
N ASP A 111 -10.40 28.53 8.07
CA ASP A 111 -9.85 29.33 9.14
C ASP A 111 -8.38 29.00 9.47
N LEU A 112 -7.99 27.73 9.32
CA LEU A 112 -6.62 27.28 9.56
C LEU A 112 -5.66 27.56 8.39
N VAL A 113 -6.21 27.68 7.18
CA VAL A 113 -5.44 27.86 5.93
C VAL A 113 -5.33 29.32 5.53
N ASP A 114 -6.33 30.15 5.86
CA ASP A 114 -6.33 31.57 5.52
C ASP A 114 -5.37 32.37 6.40
N SER A 115 -4.37 32.97 5.76
CA SER A 115 -3.35 33.81 6.44
C SER A 115 -3.90 35.05 7.13
N GLU A 116 -5.12 35.47 6.81
CA GLU A 116 -5.81 36.60 7.47
C GLU A 116 -6.62 36.15 8.68
N SER A 117 -6.83 34.86 8.87
CA SER A 117 -7.55 34.30 10.00
C SER A 117 -6.74 34.36 11.30
N SER A 118 -7.44 34.56 12.43
CA SER A 118 -6.83 34.51 13.76
C SER A 118 -6.35 33.12 14.16
N ASN A 119 -6.83 32.08 13.49
CA ASN A 119 -6.53 30.67 13.76
C ASN A 119 -5.54 30.09 12.73
N TYR A 120 -4.96 30.91 11.85
CA TYR A 120 -4.02 30.48 10.83
C TYR A 120 -2.87 29.65 11.40
N ASP A 121 -2.61 28.49 10.81
CA ASP A 121 -1.45 27.66 11.09
C ASP A 121 -0.64 27.43 9.83
N GLU A 122 0.52 28.07 9.72
CA GLU A 122 1.44 27.94 8.58
C GLU A 122 1.84 26.49 8.30
N ASN A 123 1.83 25.64 9.32
CA ASN A 123 2.24 24.24 9.20
C ASN A 123 1.05 23.25 9.06
N TYR A 124 -0.16 23.76 8.91
CA TYR A 124 -1.35 22.91 8.81
C TYR A 124 -1.39 22.12 7.51
N LEU A 125 -1.01 22.75 6.39
CA LEU A 125 -0.92 22.11 5.08
C LEU A 125 0.53 21.69 4.79
N LEU A 126 0.70 20.44 4.43
CA LEU A 126 1.96 19.85 4.01
C LEU A 126 1.87 19.42 2.54
N GLU A 127 2.99 19.48 1.84
CA GLU A 127 3.07 18.93 0.49
C GLU A 127 2.75 17.44 0.52
N SER A 128 1.82 17.05 -0.36
CA SER A 128 1.28 15.70 -0.39
C SER A 128 2.13 14.76 -1.24
N ASN A 129 2.03 13.45 -0.97
CA ASN A 129 2.59 12.41 -1.82
C ASN A 129 1.72 12.05 -3.04
N TRP A 130 0.63 12.78 -3.24
CA TRP A 130 -0.18 12.67 -4.44
C TRP A 130 0.46 13.41 -5.60
N ASP A 131 0.39 12.83 -6.78
CA ASP A 131 0.86 13.43 -8.02
C ASP A 131 -0.29 13.84 -8.91
N VAL A 132 -0.12 14.91 -9.68
CA VAL A 132 -1.04 15.26 -10.75
C VAL A 132 -0.85 14.28 -11.90
N ALA A 133 -1.89 13.49 -12.18
CA ALA A 133 -1.86 12.49 -13.23
C ALA A 133 -2.39 13.02 -14.56
N LYS A 134 -3.43 13.87 -14.52
CA LYS A 134 -4.08 14.41 -15.71
C LYS A 134 -4.77 15.73 -15.37
N ILE A 135 -4.63 16.70 -16.26
CA ILE A 135 -5.40 17.94 -16.23
C ILE A 135 -6.59 17.75 -17.17
N MET A 136 -7.78 18.07 -16.71
CA MET A 136 -9.03 17.94 -17.45
C MET A 136 -9.61 19.32 -17.75
N GLU A 137 -10.67 19.32 -18.53
CA GLU A 137 -11.48 20.53 -18.74
C GLU A 137 -12.35 20.79 -17.50
N ASN A 138 -12.89 22.02 -17.37
CA ASN A 138 -13.79 22.43 -16.30
C ASN A 138 -13.21 22.35 -14.87
N ASP A 139 -11.98 22.87 -14.69
CA ASP A 139 -11.32 22.95 -13.37
C ASP A 139 -11.11 21.60 -12.66
N MET A 140 -11.25 20.51 -13.38
CA MET A 140 -11.03 19.16 -12.85
C MET A 140 -9.59 18.71 -13.07
N VAL A 141 -9.02 18.12 -12.02
CA VAL A 141 -7.66 17.57 -12.01
C VAL A 141 -7.71 16.12 -11.57
N GLY A 142 -7.13 15.24 -12.36
CA GLY A 142 -6.90 13.86 -11.96
C GLY A 142 -5.65 13.76 -11.12
N ILE A 143 -5.80 13.31 -9.89
CA ILE A 143 -4.69 13.07 -8.97
C ILE A 143 -4.50 11.59 -8.74
N SER A 144 -3.25 11.16 -8.57
CA SER A 144 -2.91 9.76 -8.32
C SER A 144 -1.95 9.61 -7.16
N LEU A 145 -2.24 8.64 -6.31
CA LEU A 145 -1.32 8.21 -5.26
C LEU A 145 -0.51 7.02 -5.77
N LYS A 146 0.81 7.20 -5.81
CA LYS A 146 1.75 6.16 -6.23
C LYS A 146 2.56 5.68 -5.05
N LYS A 147 2.79 4.37 -4.98
CA LYS A 147 3.61 3.76 -3.94
C LYS A 147 4.41 2.59 -4.49
N ARG A 148 5.63 2.42 -3.99
CA ARG A 148 6.41 1.21 -4.26
C ARG A 148 5.92 0.09 -3.38
N GLN A 149 5.31 -0.90 -4.01
CA GLN A 149 4.78 -2.10 -3.34
C GLN A 149 5.14 -3.32 -4.15
N GLY A 150 5.82 -4.28 -3.54
CA GLY A 150 6.22 -5.51 -4.23
C GLY A 150 7.07 -6.40 -3.34
N ILE A 151 7.60 -7.48 -3.90
CA ILE A 151 8.35 -8.51 -3.16
C ILE A 151 9.54 -7.90 -2.40
N PHE A 152 10.32 -7.03 -3.03
CA PHE A 152 11.49 -6.42 -2.39
C PHE A 152 11.16 -5.40 -1.30
N THR A 153 9.94 -4.87 -1.29
CA THR A 153 9.46 -4.00 -0.21
C THR A 153 8.75 -4.77 0.91
N GLY A 154 8.71 -6.11 0.81
CA GLY A 154 8.00 -6.98 1.76
C GLY A 154 6.47 -6.96 1.61
N TYR A 155 5.95 -6.27 0.59
CA TYR A 155 4.53 -6.23 0.32
C TYR A 155 4.14 -7.36 -0.65
N LEU A 156 3.49 -8.39 -0.13
CA LEU A 156 3.05 -9.57 -0.90
C LEU A 156 1.57 -9.52 -1.25
N GLY A 157 0.91 -8.39 -0.97
CA GLY A 157 -0.51 -8.24 -1.17
C GLY A 157 -1.35 -8.58 0.06
N HIS A 158 -2.66 -8.44 -0.10
CA HIS A 158 -3.66 -8.76 0.92
C HIS A 158 -4.47 -9.97 0.48
N SER A 159 -4.76 -10.86 1.42
CA SER A 159 -5.59 -12.05 1.16
C SER A 159 -7.04 -11.73 1.51
N GLU A 160 -7.89 -11.58 0.53
CA GLU A 160 -9.33 -11.35 0.73
C GLU A 160 -10.00 -12.50 1.52
N LYS A 161 -9.51 -13.72 1.34
CA LYS A 161 -10.06 -14.91 2.02
C LYS A 161 -9.80 -14.90 3.53
N HIS A 162 -8.65 -14.38 3.97
CA HIS A 162 -8.22 -14.38 5.36
C HIS A 162 -8.29 -13.00 6.00
N ASN A 163 -8.57 -11.96 5.20
CA ASN A 163 -8.57 -10.55 5.61
C ASN A 163 -7.27 -10.12 6.33
N GLU A 164 -6.15 -10.72 5.90
CA GLU A 164 -4.82 -10.48 6.46
C GLU A 164 -3.80 -10.28 5.35
N SER A 165 -2.67 -9.64 5.66
CA SER A 165 -1.58 -9.53 4.70
C SER A 165 -0.98 -10.90 4.39
N VAL A 166 -0.66 -11.16 3.12
CA VAL A 166 -0.04 -12.44 2.70
C VAL A 166 1.31 -12.62 3.39
N GLY A 167 2.04 -11.55 3.66
CA GLY A 167 3.29 -11.59 4.41
C GLY A 167 3.12 -12.16 5.82
N THR A 168 2.09 -11.72 6.55
CA THR A 168 1.77 -12.24 7.88
C THR A 168 1.38 -13.71 7.83
N LEU A 169 0.57 -14.11 6.86
CA LEU A 169 0.18 -15.52 6.66
C LEU A 169 1.38 -16.43 6.39
N ILE A 170 2.31 -15.95 5.56
CA ILE A 170 3.55 -16.69 5.28
C ILE A 170 4.41 -16.78 6.53
N TRP A 171 4.61 -15.66 7.22
CA TRP A 171 5.45 -15.61 8.42
C TRP A 171 4.93 -16.55 9.53
N ASN A 172 3.62 -16.56 9.77
CA ASN A 172 2.99 -17.41 10.77
C ASN A 172 3.15 -18.92 10.47
N ARG A 173 3.36 -19.29 9.20
CA ARG A 173 3.56 -20.69 8.79
C ARG A 173 5.03 -21.05 8.56
N LEU A 174 5.86 -20.06 8.31
CA LEU A 174 7.27 -20.25 7.98
C LEU A 174 8.05 -20.90 9.13
N HIS A 175 7.79 -20.49 10.38
CA HIS A 175 8.52 -21.02 11.54
C HIS A 175 8.29 -22.51 11.76
N ILE A 176 7.09 -23.04 11.46
CA ILE A 176 6.78 -24.46 11.53
C ILE A 176 7.56 -25.22 10.45
N SER A 177 7.52 -24.73 9.21
CA SER A 177 8.23 -25.33 8.10
C SER A 177 9.76 -25.26 8.30
N ALA A 178 10.26 -24.13 8.80
CA ALA A 178 11.68 -23.96 9.11
C ALA A 178 12.15 -24.91 10.22
N PHE A 179 11.34 -25.13 11.24
CA PHE A 179 11.64 -26.09 12.31
C PHE A 179 11.83 -27.51 11.77
N PHE A 180 10.88 -27.99 10.96
CA PHE A 180 11.00 -29.32 10.35
C PHE A 180 12.18 -29.39 9.36
N GLY A 181 12.37 -28.38 8.54
CA GLY A 181 13.49 -28.33 7.60
C GLY A 181 14.85 -28.32 8.29
N LEU A 182 15.00 -27.50 9.33
CA LEU A 182 16.26 -27.42 10.09
C LEU A 182 16.54 -28.71 10.86
N THR A 183 15.51 -29.28 11.49
CA THR A 183 15.63 -30.56 12.22
C THR A 183 16.04 -31.68 11.26
N SER A 184 15.42 -31.77 10.10
CA SER A 184 15.75 -32.75 9.08
C SER A 184 17.18 -32.58 8.59
N PHE A 185 17.61 -31.34 8.32
CA PHE A 185 18.97 -31.00 7.92
C PHE A 185 20.00 -31.46 8.96
N ILE A 186 19.79 -31.11 10.25
CA ILE A 186 20.69 -31.50 11.32
C ILE A 186 20.78 -33.04 11.45
N LEU A 187 19.64 -33.74 11.39
CA LEU A 187 19.63 -35.20 11.48
C LEU A 187 20.41 -35.86 10.35
N VAL A 188 20.21 -35.38 9.09
CA VAL A 188 20.94 -35.91 7.95
C VAL A 188 22.45 -35.72 8.14
N TYR A 189 22.90 -34.53 8.52
CA TYR A 189 24.33 -34.28 8.71
C TYR A 189 24.90 -35.05 9.88
N LEU A 190 24.18 -35.17 11.00
CA LEU A 190 24.60 -35.91 12.18
C LEU A 190 24.79 -37.41 11.89
N VAL A 191 24.03 -37.96 10.98
CA VAL A 191 24.15 -39.38 10.58
C VAL A 191 25.16 -39.57 9.44
N CYS A 192 25.07 -38.73 8.39
CA CYS A 192 25.89 -38.90 7.19
C CYS A 192 27.37 -38.63 7.41
N ILE A 193 27.73 -37.62 8.23
CA ILE A 193 29.14 -37.29 8.48
C ILE A 193 29.85 -38.41 9.24
N PRO A 194 29.35 -38.96 10.39
CA PRO A 194 30.04 -40.05 11.05
C PRO A 194 30.11 -41.32 10.22
N LEU A 195 29.03 -41.64 9.50
CA LEU A 195 29.05 -42.81 8.60
C LEU A 195 30.07 -42.65 7.46
N GLY A 196 30.17 -41.44 6.89
CA GLY A 196 31.17 -41.15 5.88
C GLY A 196 32.61 -41.30 6.40
N ILE A 197 32.87 -40.82 7.64
CA ILE A 197 34.22 -40.97 8.27
C ILE A 197 34.50 -42.46 8.56
N ILE A 198 33.53 -43.20 9.10
CA ILE A 198 33.69 -44.63 9.40
C ILE A 198 33.96 -45.40 8.10
N LYS A 199 33.24 -45.08 7.02
CA LYS A 199 33.46 -45.70 5.71
C LYS A 199 34.86 -45.38 5.15
N ALA A 200 35.30 -44.12 5.26
CA ALA A 200 36.62 -43.70 4.81
C ALA A 200 37.77 -44.35 5.61
N LEU A 201 37.60 -44.51 6.93
CA LEU A 201 38.62 -45.13 7.79
C LEU A 201 38.70 -46.64 7.65
N LYS A 202 37.60 -47.31 7.30
CA LYS A 202 37.50 -48.75 7.13
C LYS A 202 37.46 -49.18 5.67
N HIS A 203 38.28 -48.52 4.83
CA HIS A 203 38.43 -48.89 3.46
C HIS A 203 38.89 -50.34 3.31
N GLY A 204 38.15 -51.20 2.55
CA GLY A 204 38.42 -52.61 2.39
C GLY A 204 37.72 -53.55 3.42
N SER A 205 36.82 -53.04 4.26
CA SER A 205 36.01 -53.80 5.19
C SER A 205 34.65 -54.12 4.56
N LYS A 206 33.89 -55.09 5.18
CA LYS A 206 32.52 -55.50 4.77
C LYS A 206 31.50 -54.41 4.65
N PHE A 207 31.84 -53.14 5.02
CA PHE A 207 31.05 -51.94 4.88
C PHE A 207 31.25 -51.21 3.54
N ASP A 208 32.15 -51.71 2.67
CA ASP A 208 32.51 -51.08 1.40
C ASP A 208 31.86 -51.79 0.18
N THR A 209 30.97 -52.72 0.46
CA THR A 209 30.14 -53.41 -0.56
C THR A 209 28.71 -52.85 -0.43
#